data_7332d321b0f1ed407de05109a460261a
#
_entry.id   7332d321b0f1ed407de05109a460261a
#
_cell.length_a   1.000
_cell.length_b   1.000
_cell.length_c   1.000
_cell.angle_alpha   90.00
_cell.angle_beta   90.00
_cell.angle_gamma   90.00
#
_symmetry.space_group_name_H-M   'P 1'
#
loop_
_entity.id
_entity.type
_entity.pdbx_description
1 polymer ?
#
loop_
_entity_poly.entity_id
_entity_poly.type
_entity_poly.pdbx_seq_one_letter_code
_entity_poly.pdbx_strand_id
1 'polypeptide(L)'
;MNGFTYNFPVQYEFVKGLDNKSIFAGKEEVYEGILTACKELKKHGVRAITGACGFFGHYHSRLAAELDIPVALSSLVQLPWIASMLQPHEKIGVLTAHEESLTPSILKNCNVPDDVAARLVIRGMGKEPEFSTIIDDTGMFNNEGVKKEMAGKALEMVQEHPEIGAFLLECTEMPPYAHLIQAATQRPVYDFITLINWMFSGVCRAPFSGWM
;
A
#
# COMPACT_ATOMS: atom_id res chain seq x y z
N MET A 1 11.01 -4.76 -8.93
CA MET A 1 11.48 -3.85 -7.84
C MET A 1 12.72 -3.12 -8.32
N ASN A 2 12.77 -1.79 -8.12
CA ASN A 2 13.85 -0.95 -8.60
C ASN A 2 14.80 -0.62 -7.45
N GLY A 3 16.10 -0.96 -7.57
CA GLY A 3 17.12 -0.71 -6.54
C GLY A 3 17.36 0.79 -6.25
N PHE A 4 16.88 1.69 -7.11
CA PHE A 4 16.98 3.14 -6.91
C PHE A 4 15.75 3.77 -6.25
N THR A 5 14.73 2.98 -5.90
CA THR A 5 13.52 3.49 -5.24
C THR A 5 13.82 4.07 -3.86
N TYR A 6 14.78 3.46 -3.13
CA TYR A 6 15.15 3.87 -1.79
C TYR A 6 16.62 4.26 -1.71
N ASN A 7 16.92 5.28 -0.91
CA ASN A 7 18.29 5.72 -0.62
C ASN A 7 18.92 4.99 0.58
N PHE A 8 18.38 3.83 0.95
CA PHE A 8 18.83 2.98 2.04
C PHE A 8 18.74 1.51 1.64
N PRO A 9 19.50 0.61 2.31
CA PRO A 9 19.49 -0.81 2.00
C PRO A 9 18.12 -1.44 2.24
N VAL A 10 17.64 -2.21 1.24
CA VAL A 10 16.43 -3.01 1.32
C VAL A 10 16.78 -4.43 0.92
N GLN A 11 16.42 -5.39 1.76
CA GLN A 11 16.56 -6.81 1.48
C GLN A 11 15.22 -7.39 1.07
N TYR A 12 15.23 -8.27 0.09
CA TYR A 12 14.06 -8.97 -0.43
C TYR A 12 14.11 -10.45 -0.13
N GLU A 13 12.96 -11.00 0.25
CA GLU A 13 12.75 -12.44 0.35
C GLU A 13 11.49 -12.80 -0.45
N PHE A 14 11.61 -13.83 -1.29
CA PHE A 14 10.52 -14.24 -2.17
C PHE A 14 9.65 -15.30 -1.51
N VAL A 15 8.35 -15.05 -1.46
CA VAL A 15 7.36 -16.06 -1.04
C VAL A 15 7.01 -16.90 -2.26
N LYS A 16 7.50 -18.14 -2.29
CA LYS A 16 7.32 -19.05 -3.44
C LYS A 16 5.89 -19.59 -3.51
N GLY A 17 5.43 -19.82 -4.73
CA GLY A 17 4.17 -20.55 -4.98
C GLY A 17 2.90 -19.75 -4.71
N LEU A 18 2.98 -18.42 -4.60
CA LEU A 18 1.82 -17.56 -4.47
C LEU A 18 1.24 -17.20 -5.84
N ASP A 19 -0.08 -17.13 -5.90
CA ASP A 19 -0.83 -16.56 -7.02
C ASP A 19 -1.78 -15.45 -6.51
N ASN A 20 -2.14 -14.53 -7.40
CA ASN A 20 -2.99 -13.39 -7.05
C ASN A 20 -4.33 -13.83 -6.45
N LYS A 21 -4.93 -14.93 -6.95
CA LYS A 21 -6.23 -15.42 -6.48
C LYS A 21 -6.16 -15.86 -5.01
N SER A 22 -5.12 -16.58 -4.62
CA SER A 22 -4.89 -17.02 -3.24
C SER A 22 -4.62 -15.84 -2.31
N ILE A 23 -3.85 -14.86 -2.79
CA ILE A 23 -3.53 -13.63 -2.04
C ILE A 23 -4.80 -12.79 -1.83
N PHE A 24 -5.57 -12.54 -2.88
CA PHE A 24 -6.81 -11.74 -2.80
C PHE A 24 -7.88 -12.39 -1.92
N ALA A 25 -7.91 -13.73 -1.89
CA ALA A 25 -8.82 -14.49 -1.04
C ALA A 25 -8.35 -14.62 0.42
N GLY A 26 -7.14 -14.18 0.76
CA GLY A 26 -6.59 -14.26 2.12
C GLY A 26 -6.41 -15.70 2.62
N LYS A 27 -5.96 -16.62 1.76
CA LYS A 27 -5.84 -18.03 2.12
C LYS A 27 -4.73 -18.30 3.14
N GLU A 28 -4.91 -19.32 3.99
CA GLU A 28 -3.99 -19.67 5.08
C GLU A 28 -2.60 -20.10 4.58
N GLU A 29 -2.51 -20.79 3.44
CA GLU A 29 -1.22 -21.17 2.85
C GLU A 29 -0.33 -19.97 2.51
N VAL A 30 -0.94 -18.80 2.20
CA VAL A 30 -0.23 -17.55 1.95
C VAL A 30 0.41 -17.02 3.25
N TYR A 31 -0.31 -17.13 4.38
CA TYR A 31 0.23 -16.74 5.68
C TYR A 31 1.53 -17.48 6.03
N GLU A 32 1.53 -18.80 5.94
CA GLU A 32 2.69 -19.62 6.27
C GLU A 32 3.91 -19.30 5.37
N GLY A 33 3.65 -19.03 4.09
CA GLY A 33 4.68 -18.60 3.17
C GLY A 33 5.30 -17.25 3.56
N ILE A 34 4.47 -16.26 3.88
CA ILE A 34 4.91 -14.93 4.30
C ILE A 34 5.66 -15.02 5.64
N LEU A 35 5.15 -15.76 6.61
CA LEU A 35 5.79 -15.94 7.91
C LEU A 35 7.20 -16.55 7.77
N THR A 36 7.33 -17.56 6.90
CA THR A 36 8.62 -18.19 6.62
C THR A 36 9.61 -17.17 6.03
N ALA A 37 9.19 -16.38 5.05
CA ALA A 37 10.01 -15.32 4.46
C ALA A 37 10.39 -14.25 5.49
N CYS A 38 9.46 -13.85 6.35
CA CYS A 38 9.73 -12.89 7.43
C CYS A 38 10.76 -13.42 8.42
N LYS A 39 10.68 -14.70 8.81
CA LYS A 39 11.66 -15.35 9.70
C LYS A 39 13.04 -15.41 9.05
N GLU A 40 13.12 -15.61 7.74
CA GLU A 40 14.40 -15.59 7.02
C GLU A 40 15.00 -14.18 6.99
N LEU A 41 14.22 -13.16 6.65
CA LEU A 41 14.65 -11.75 6.72
C LEU A 41 15.19 -11.38 8.11
N LYS A 42 14.55 -11.85 9.19
CA LYS A 42 15.02 -11.60 10.55
C LYS A 42 16.42 -12.18 10.81
N LYS A 43 16.74 -13.38 10.30
CA LYS A 43 18.09 -13.96 10.43
C LYS A 43 19.17 -13.10 9.79
N HIS A 44 18.80 -12.32 8.77
CA HIS A 44 19.69 -11.39 8.09
C HIS A 44 19.81 -10.04 8.79
N GLY A 45 19.13 -9.85 9.93
CA GLY A 45 19.27 -8.67 10.78
C GLY A 45 18.51 -7.44 10.29
N VAL A 46 17.42 -7.61 9.50
CA VAL A 46 16.55 -6.50 9.12
C VAL A 46 15.89 -5.88 10.36
N ARG A 47 15.64 -4.60 10.34
CA ARG A 47 15.12 -3.84 11.48
C ARG A 47 13.61 -3.57 11.41
N ALA A 48 13.00 -3.78 10.25
CA ALA A 48 11.56 -3.72 10.01
C ALA A 48 11.21 -4.55 8.78
N ILE A 49 9.97 -4.99 8.66
CA ILE A 49 9.47 -5.77 7.53
C ILE A 49 8.25 -5.09 6.94
N THR A 50 8.20 -5.05 5.60
CA THR A 50 7.04 -4.61 4.83
C THR A 50 6.66 -5.65 3.78
N GLY A 51 5.44 -5.57 3.25
CA GLY A 51 4.99 -6.39 2.13
C GLY A 51 5.29 -5.75 0.78
N ALA A 52 5.22 -6.56 -0.28
CA ALA A 52 5.25 -6.11 -1.67
C ALA A 52 3.89 -6.36 -2.36
N CYS A 53 2.80 -6.42 -1.61
CA CYS A 53 1.42 -6.53 -2.06
C CYS A 53 0.50 -5.99 -0.99
N GLY A 54 -0.43 -5.09 -1.33
CA GLY A 54 -1.35 -4.49 -0.37
C GLY A 54 -2.27 -5.51 0.29
N PHE A 55 -2.66 -6.56 -0.43
CA PHE A 55 -3.48 -7.65 0.09
C PHE A 55 -2.78 -8.56 1.11
N PHE A 56 -1.48 -8.43 1.34
CA PHE A 56 -0.83 -9.01 2.52
C PHE A 56 -1.36 -8.41 3.83
N GLY A 57 -2.12 -7.33 3.75
CA GLY A 57 -2.92 -6.80 4.84
C GLY A 57 -3.83 -7.81 5.52
N HIS A 58 -4.29 -8.88 4.82
CA HIS A 58 -5.03 -9.98 5.42
C HIS A 58 -4.31 -10.62 6.62
N TYR A 59 -2.98 -10.57 6.62
CA TYR A 59 -2.13 -11.26 7.60
C TYR A 59 -1.40 -10.30 8.54
N HIS A 60 -1.61 -8.98 8.37
CA HIS A 60 -0.82 -7.96 9.04
C HIS A 60 -0.84 -8.09 10.56
N SER A 61 -2.01 -8.13 11.19
CA SER A 61 -2.12 -8.16 12.65
C SER A 61 -1.53 -9.44 13.25
N ARG A 62 -1.69 -10.59 12.57
CA ARG A 62 -1.11 -11.87 13.02
C ARG A 62 0.41 -11.83 12.97
N LEU A 63 0.99 -11.39 11.85
CA LEU A 63 2.45 -11.31 11.69
C LEU A 63 3.06 -10.26 12.61
N ALA A 64 2.41 -9.12 12.82
CA ALA A 64 2.86 -8.11 13.77
C ALA A 64 2.86 -8.63 15.22
N ALA A 65 1.93 -9.54 15.57
CA ALA A 65 1.90 -10.16 16.89
C ALA A 65 2.95 -11.28 17.06
N GLU A 66 3.35 -11.95 15.97
CA GLU A 66 4.28 -13.08 16.02
C GLU A 66 5.75 -12.66 15.90
N LEU A 67 6.02 -11.52 15.25
CA LEU A 67 7.38 -11.02 15.01
C LEU A 67 7.73 -9.95 16.05
N ASP A 68 8.94 -10.01 16.59
CA ASP A 68 9.49 -9.09 17.60
C ASP A 68 10.17 -7.84 17.01
N ILE A 69 9.87 -7.51 15.76
CA ILE A 69 10.33 -6.31 15.06
C ILE A 69 9.13 -5.61 14.39
N PRO A 70 9.22 -4.30 14.10
CA PRO A 70 8.14 -3.59 13.41
C PRO A 70 7.76 -4.22 12.08
N VAL A 71 6.45 -4.39 11.86
CA VAL A 71 5.88 -4.96 10.64
C VAL A 71 4.79 -4.04 10.11
N ALA A 72 4.81 -3.76 8.80
CA ALA A 72 3.73 -3.08 8.09
C ALA A 72 3.56 -3.68 6.69
N LEU A 73 2.68 -4.68 6.56
CA LEU A 73 2.56 -5.48 5.33
C LEU A 73 1.76 -4.82 4.22
N SER A 74 0.97 -3.80 4.51
CA SER A 74 0.11 -3.12 3.55
C SER A 74 0.16 -1.61 3.75
N SER A 75 0.03 -0.85 2.67
CA SER A 75 -0.12 0.60 2.73
C SER A 75 -1.38 1.03 3.51
N LEU A 76 -2.39 0.14 3.63
CA LEU A 76 -3.63 0.36 4.37
C LEU A 76 -3.41 0.70 5.85
N VAL A 77 -2.29 0.28 6.44
CA VAL A 77 -1.96 0.62 7.85
C VAL A 77 -1.76 2.12 8.08
N GLN A 78 -1.60 2.91 7.02
CA GLN A 78 -1.50 4.38 7.10
C GLN A 78 -2.88 5.06 7.25
N LEU A 79 -3.99 4.38 6.96
CA LEU A 79 -5.32 4.98 6.93
C LEU A 79 -5.71 5.71 8.23
N PRO A 80 -5.48 5.16 9.44
CA PRO A 80 -5.78 5.87 10.68
C PRO A 80 -4.98 7.16 10.85
N TRP A 81 -3.71 7.14 10.45
CA TRP A 81 -2.83 8.30 10.49
C TRP A 81 -3.27 9.36 9.47
N ILE A 82 -3.57 8.96 8.23
CA ILE A 82 -4.10 9.88 7.21
C ILE A 82 -5.41 10.52 7.70
N ALA A 83 -6.33 9.72 8.24
CA ALA A 83 -7.61 10.20 8.75
C ALA A 83 -7.45 11.25 9.87
N SER A 84 -6.42 11.10 10.72
CA SER A 84 -6.13 12.03 11.81
C SER A 84 -5.64 13.41 11.36
N MET A 85 -5.14 13.51 10.12
CA MET A 85 -4.69 14.78 9.52
C MET A 85 -5.77 15.52 8.74
N LEU A 86 -6.90 14.86 8.49
CA LEU A 86 -8.02 15.40 7.71
C LEU A 86 -9.14 15.93 8.61
N GLN A 87 -9.95 16.84 8.07
CA GLN A 87 -11.17 17.29 8.74
C GLN A 87 -12.12 16.08 8.96
N PRO A 88 -12.95 16.09 10.02
CA PRO A 88 -13.85 14.97 10.33
C PRO A 88 -14.80 14.58 9.19
N HIS A 89 -15.19 15.52 8.34
CA HIS A 89 -16.11 15.30 7.21
C HIS A 89 -15.39 14.88 5.93
N GLU A 90 -14.06 15.03 5.86
CA GLU A 90 -13.29 14.65 4.68
C GLU A 90 -13.15 13.15 4.58
N LYS A 91 -13.13 12.65 3.35
CA LYS A 91 -12.96 11.24 2.98
C LYS A 91 -11.55 10.95 2.48
N ILE A 92 -11.21 9.67 2.41
CA ILE A 92 -9.96 9.19 1.84
C ILE A 92 -10.30 8.38 0.59
N GLY A 93 -9.80 8.81 -0.57
CA GLY A 93 -9.86 8.02 -1.80
C GLY A 93 -8.85 6.88 -1.73
N VAL A 94 -9.29 5.65 -1.95
CA VAL A 94 -8.42 4.47 -2.01
C VAL A 94 -8.44 3.89 -3.41
N LEU A 95 -7.30 3.91 -4.10
CA LEU A 95 -7.12 3.17 -5.35
C LEU A 95 -6.51 1.80 -5.03
N THR A 96 -7.17 0.75 -5.48
CA THR A 96 -6.76 -0.65 -5.25
C THR A 96 -6.69 -1.43 -6.55
N ALA A 97 -5.91 -2.51 -6.58
CA ALA A 97 -5.86 -3.40 -7.71
C ALA A 97 -7.18 -4.17 -7.90
N HIS A 98 -7.82 -4.60 -6.81
CA HIS A 98 -9.04 -5.42 -6.84
C HIS A 98 -10.03 -4.96 -5.76
N GLU A 99 -11.04 -4.20 -6.19
CA GLU A 99 -11.99 -3.54 -5.29
C GLU A 99 -12.77 -4.54 -4.42
N GLU A 100 -13.25 -5.61 -5.02
CA GLU A 100 -14.08 -6.62 -4.36
C GLU A 100 -13.34 -7.39 -3.25
N SER A 101 -12.00 -7.44 -3.32
CA SER A 101 -11.16 -8.09 -2.29
C SER A 101 -10.75 -7.16 -1.15
N LEU A 102 -10.96 -5.86 -1.29
CA LEU A 102 -10.70 -4.89 -0.22
C LEU A 102 -11.89 -4.85 0.75
N THR A 103 -12.06 -5.93 1.48
CA THR A 103 -13.19 -6.18 2.37
C THR A 103 -13.00 -5.52 3.76
N PRO A 104 -14.07 -5.39 4.57
CA PRO A 104 -13.95 -4.94 5.96
C PRO A 104 -12.97 -5.78 6.80
N SER A 105 -12.80 -7.07 6.48
CA SER A 105 -11.88 -7.96 7.17
C SER A 105 -10.41 -7.55 6.98
N ILE A 106 -9.98 -7.21 5.76
CA ILE A 106 -8.60 -6.77 5.52
C ILE A 106 -8.33 -5.41 6.20
N LEU A 107 -9.31 -4.49 6.18
CA LEU A 107 -9.21 -3.21 6.89
C LEU A 107 -9.01 -3.44 8.39
N LYS A 108 -9.80 -4.31 8.99
CA LYS A 108 -9.67 -4.69 10.41
C LYS A 108 -8.31 -5.31 10.71
N ASN A 109 -7.81 -6.20 9.85
CA ASN A 109 -6.48 -6.81 9.99
C ASN A 109 -5.34 -5.78 9.84
N CYS A 110 -5.57 -4.67 9.14
CA CYS A 110 -4.65 -3.54 9.07
C CYS A 110 -4.86 -2.52 10.21
N ASN A 111 -5.63 -2.88 11.24
CA ASN A 111 -5.96 -2.02 12.39
C ASN A 111 -6.65 -0.70 11.99
N VAL A 112 -7.46 -0.72 10.94
CA VAL A 112 -8.26 0.43 10.51
C VAL A 112 -9.55 0.47 11.35
N PRO A 113 -9.81 1.52 12.15
CA PRO A 113 -11.04 1.66 12.93
C PRO A 113 -12.27 1.81 12.04
N ASP A 114 -13.44 1.40 12.54
CA ASP A 114 -14.70 1.42 11.78
C ASP A 114 -15.11 2.84 11.34
N ASP A 115 -14.85 3.84 12.16
CA ASP A 115 -15.11 5.25 11.84
C ASP A 115 -14.20 5.76 10.71
N VAL A 116 -12.96 5.30 10.65
CA VAL A 116 -12.05 5.58 9.53
C VAL A 116 -12.47 4.81 8.28
N ALA A 117 -12.85 3.53 8.41
CA ALA A 117 -13.34 2.71 7.30
C ALA A 117 -14.60 3.33 6.65
N ALA A 118 -15.49 3.92 7.43
CA ALA A 118 -16.68 4.62 6.94
C ALA A 118 -16.38 5.89 6.10
N ARG A 119 -15.14 6.41 6.18
CA ARG A 119 -14.69 7.58 5.41
C ARG A 119 -14.00 7.22 4.09
N LEU A 120 -13.91 5.92 3.74
CA LEU A 120 -13.22 5.50 2.53
C LEU A 120 -14.13 5.57 1.30
N VAL A 121 -13.57 6.07 0.20
CA VAL A 121 -14.12 5.93 -1.15
C VAL A 121 -13.15 5.05 -1.92
N ILE A 122 -13.57 3.81 -2.19
CA ILE A 122 -12.71 2.79 -2.79
C ILE A 122 -13.03 2.68 -4.27
N ARG A 123 -12.00 2.59 -5.13
CA ARG A 123 -12.13 2.30 -6.57
C ARG A 123 -11.03 1.33 -7.00
N GLY A 124 -11.45 0.31 -7.76
CA GLY A 124 -10.55 -0.68 -8.35
C GLY A 124 -10.00 -0.25 -9.70
N MET A 125 -8.70 -0.50 -9.90
CA MET A 125 -8.02 -0.27 -11.18
C MET A 125 -7.90 -1.54 -12.04
N GLY A 126 -8.16 -2.71 -11.47
CA GLY A 126 -7.97 -3.99 -12.18
C GLY A 126 -8.90 -4.25 -13.37
N LYS A 127 -9.89 -3.38 -13.61
CA LYS A 127 -10.76 -3.41 -14.80
C LYS A 127 -10.40 -2.34 -15.83
N GLU A 128 -9.44 -1.44 -15.51
CA GLU A 128 -8.96 -0.45 -16.47
C GLU A 128 -8.10 -1.14 -17.54
N PRO A 129 -8.29 -0.81 -18.84
CA PRO A 129 -7.69 -1.54 -19.94
C PRO A 129 -6.19 -1.73 -19.88
N GLU A 130 -5.46 -0.69 -19.49
CA GLU A 130 -3.99 -0.75 -19.45
C GLU A 130 -3.47 -1.23 -18.09
N PHE A 131 -4.07 -0.78 -16.97
CA PHE A 131 -3.64 -1.20 -15.64
C PHE A 131 -3.89 -2.69 -15.40
N SER A 132 -4.97 -3.27 -15.94
CA SER A 132 -5.25 -4.71 -15.83
C SER A 132 -4.11 -5.57 -16.39
N THR A 133 -3.41 -5.11 -17.42
CA THR A 133 -2.30 -5.86 -18.03
C THR A 133 -1.12 -6.04 -17.07
N ILE A 134 -0.96 -5.12 -16.11
CA ILE A 134 0.05 -5.22 -15.04
C ILE A 134 -0.37 -6.31 -14.04
N ILE A 135 -1.64 -6.31 -13.62
CA ILE A 135 -2.17 -7.26 -12.65
C ILE A 135 -2.19 -8.69 -13.21
N ASP A 136 -2.50 -8.83 -14.50
CA ASP A 136 -2.55 -10.10 -15.20
C ASP A 136 -1.16 -10.61 -15.62
N ASP A 137 -0.09 -9.83 -15.33
CA ASP A 137 1.32 -10.14 -15.65
C ASP A 137 1.52 -10.54 -17.13
N THR A 138 0.92 -9.77 -18.04
CA THR A 138 0.99 -10.03 -19.48
C THR A 138 2.38 -9.79 -20.07
N GLY A 139 3.30 -9.21 -19.29
CA GLY A 139 4.66 -8.89 -19.69
C GLY A 139 4.80 -7.61 -20.54
N MET A 140 3.69 -7.00 -20.93
CA MET A 140 3.67 -5.75 -21.69
C MET A 140 2.52 -4.86 -21.22
N PHE A 141 2.79 -3.56 -21.06
CA PHE A 141 1.78 -2.55 -20.77
C PHE A 141 2.14 -1.21 -21.42
N ASN A 142 1.13 -0.41 -21.70
CA ASN A 142 1.31 0.94 -22.20
C ASN A 142 1.39 1.93 -21.04
N ASN A 143 2.60 2.31 -20.65
CA ASN A 143 2.83 3.21 -19.52
C ASN A 143 2.08 4.55 -19.64
N GLU A 144 1.98 5.13 -20.85
CA GLU A 144 1.23 6.37 -21.06
C GLU A 144 -0.28 6.18 -20.90
N GLY A 145 -0.80 5.00 -21.24
CA GLY A 145 -2.17 4.61 -20.98
C GLY A 145 -2.43 4.49 -19.47
N VAL A 146 -1.59 3.76 -18.75
CA VAL A 146 -1.69 3.62 -17.27
C VAL A 146 -1.63 4.97 -16.57
N LYS A 147 -0.73 5.89 -17.00
CA LYS A 147 -0.69 7.26 -16.45
C LYS A 147 -2.02 7.99 -16.57
N LYS A 148 -2.67 7.88 -17.75
CA LYS A 148 -3.98 8.50 -18.00
C LYS A 148 -5.08 7.88 -17.16
N GLU A 149 -5.11 6.55 -17.06
CA GLU A 149 -6.08 5.82 -16.26
C GLU A 149 -5.97 6.18 -14.78
N MET A 150 -4.76 6.18 -14.20
CA MET A 150 -4.52 6.50 -12.81
C MET A 150 -4.93 7.94 -12.45
N ALA A 151 -4.48 8.92 -13.24
CA ALA A 151 -4.84 10.32 -13.01
C ALA A 151 -6.33 10.58 -13.28
N GLY A 152 -6.88 9.97 -14.34
CA GLY A 152 -8.29 10.10 -14.73
C GLY A 152 -9.22 9.54 -13.65
N LYS A 153 -8.93 8.33 -13.13
CA LYS A 153 -9.74 7.71 -12.08
C LYS A 153 -9.74 8.55 -10.80
N ALA A 154 -8.59 9.04 -10.39
CA ALA A 154 -8.51 9.89 -9.20
C ALA A 154 -9.27 11.22 -9.38
N LEU A 155 -9.21 11.82 -10.57
CA LEU A 155 -9.96 13.04 -10.88
C LEU A 155 -11.47 12.77 -10.89
N GLU A 156 -11.94 11.68 -11.49
CA GLU A 156 -13.32 11.22 -11.45
C GLU A 156 -13.81 11.08 -10.00
N MET A 157 -13.02 10.42 -9.13
CA MET A 157 -13.35 10.27 -7.72
C MET A 157 -13.53 11.61 -6.99
N VAL A 158 -12.68 12.60 -7.26
CA VAL A 158 -12.83 13.95 -6.65
C VAL A 158 -14.04 14.70 -7.21
N GLN A 159 -14.39 14.47 -8.48
CA GLN A 159 -15.60 15.07 -9.07
C GLN A 159 -16.88 14.49 -8.46
N GLU A 160 -16.92 13.17 -8.23
CA GLU A 160 -18.04 12.49 -7.58
C GLU A 160 -18.08 12.73 -6.06
N HIS A 161 -16.93 12.88 -5.43
CA HIS A 161 -16.72 13.03 -3.99
C HIS A 161 -15.78 14.21 -3.70
N PRO A 162 -16.26 15.46 -3.80
CA PRO A 162 -15.42 16.65 -3.55
C PRO A 162 -14.81 16.71 -2.15
N GLU A 163 -15.41 15.97 -1.20
CA GLU A 163 -14.93 15.82 0.17
C GLU A 163 -13.69 14.91 0.32
N ILE A 164 -13.16 14.31 -0.75
CA ILE A 164 -11.89 13.57 -0.68
C ILE A 164 -10.77 14.57 -0.37
N GLY A 165 -10.15 14.41 0.82
CA GLY A 165 -9.05 15.24 1.30
C GLY A 165 -7.65 14.65 1.01
N ALA A 166 -7.56 13.33 0.79
CA ALA A 166 -6.31 12.63 0.49
C ALA A 166 -6.56 11.34 -0.29
N PHE A 167 -5.51 10.79 -0.91
CA PHE A 167 -5.52 9.47 -1.54
C PHE A 167 -4.58 8.50 -0.86
N LEU A 168 -4.94 7.22 -0.87
CA LEU A 168 -4.08 6.09 -0.57
C LEU A 168 -4.06 5.13 -1.75
N LEU A 169 -2.85 4.77 -2.20
CA LEU A 169 -2.63 3.76 -3.23
C LEU A 169 -2.33 2.43 -2.54
N GLU A 170 -3.22 1.45 -2.70
CA GLU A 170 -3.10 0.17 -2.02
C GLU A 170 -2.09 -0.75 -2.69
N CYS A 171 -2.03 -0.75 -4.02
CA CYS A 171 -1.19 -1.65 -4.81
C CYS A 171 0.23 -1.11 -4.97
N THR A 172 1.23 -2.02 -4.90
CA THR A 172 2.66 -1.69 -5.07
C THR A 172 3.06 -1.29 -6.49
N GLU A 173 2.19 -1.49 -7.46
CA GLU A 173 2.39 -1.06 -8.85
C GLU A 173 1.95 0.40 -9.10
N MET A 174 1.27 1.02 -8.14
CA MET A 174 0.70 2.37 -8.29
C MET A 174 1.65 3.53 -7.92
N PRO A 175 2.64 3.38 -7.01
CA PRO A 175 3.49 4.50 -6.58
C PRO A 175 4.16 5.30 -7.70
N PRO A 176 4.57 4.71 -8.84
CA PRO A 176 5.13 5.47 -9.96
C PRO A 176 4.21 6.57 -10.50
N TYR A 177 2.92 6.46 -10.26
CA TYR A 177 1.87 7.36 -10.76
C TYR A 177 1.34 8.33 -9.69
N ALA A 178 1.80 8.23 -8.44
CA ALA A 178 1.33 9.05 -7.31
C ALA A 178 1.46 10.56 -7.60
N HIS A 179 2.55 10.99 -8.23
CA HIS A 179 2.78 12.38 -8.58
C HIS A 179 1.77 12.93 -9.60
N LEU A 180 1.26 12.09 -10.51
CA LEU A 180 0.23 12.47 -11.50
C LEU A 180 -1.13 12.64 -10.83
N ILE A 181 -1.48 11.73 -9.91
CA ILE A 181 -2.69 11.83 -9.09
C ILE A 181 -2.65 13.13 -8.27
N GLN A 182 -1.52 13.40 -7.60
CA GLN A 182 -1.35 14.63 -6.83
C GLN A 182 -1.49 15.87 -7.71
N ALA A 183 -0.86 15.89 -8.89
CA ALA A 183 -0.95 17.01 -9.82
C ALA A 183 -2.39 17.24 -10.34
N ALA A 184 -3.12 16.16 -10.66
CA ALA A 184 -4.48 16.23 -11.17
C ALA A 184 -5.50 16.66 -10.12
N THR A 185 -5.38 16.16 -8.88
CA THR A 185 -6.38 16.34 -7.82
C THR A 185 -6.03 17.43 -6.83
N GLN A 186 -4.76 17.87 -6.77
CA GLN A 186 -4.22 18.78 -5.74
C GLN A 186 -4.43 18.24 -4.31
N ARG A 187 -4.44 16.91 -4.14
CA ARG A 187 -4.60 16.23 -2.85
C ARG A 187 -3.32 15.48 -2.48
N PRO A 188 -2.98 15.36 -1.18
CA PRO A 188 -1.92 14.46 -0.70
C PRO A 188 -2.17 13.03 -1.18
N VAL A 189 -1.08 12.33 -1.54
CA VAL A 189 -1.13 10.93 -1.98
C VAL A 189 -0.15 10.12 -1.14
N TYR A 190 -0.64 9.03 -0.57
CA TYR A 190 0.10 8.09 0.27
C TYR A 190 0.13 6.72 -0.41
N ASP A 191 1.20 5.98 -0.22
CA ASP A 191 1.46 4.70 -0.87
C ASP A 191 2.48 3.86 -0.09
N PHE A 192 2.98 2.78 -0.69
CA PHE A 192 4.06 1.99 -0.09
C PHE A 192 5.36 2.77 0.07
N ILE A 193 5.66 3.74 -0.80
CA ILE A 193 6.89 4.53 -0.70
C ILE A 193 6.83 5.42 0.54
N THR A 194 5.70 6.08 0.78
CA THR A 194 5.50 6.89 1.99
C THR A 194 5.56 6.04 3.25
N LEU A 195 4.95 4.85 3.25
CA LEU A 195 4.99 3.90 4.36
C LEU A 195 6.43 3.46 4.69
N ILE A 196 7.17 2.99 3.68
CA ILE A 196 8.50 2.44 3.87
C ILE A 196 9.50 3.51 4.31
N ASN A 197 9.42 4.73 3.74
CA ASN A 197 10.23 5.86 4.17
C ASN A 197 9.93 6.24 5.63
N TRP A 198 8.66 6.25 6.03
CA TRP A 198 8.26 6.51 7.42
C TRP A 198 8.80 5.43 8.37
N MET A 199 8.65 4.15 8.03
CA MET A 199 9.20 3.04 8.81
C MET A 199 10.73 3.16 8.95
N PHE A 200 11.43 3.41 7.84
CA PHE A 200 12.88 3.58 7.84
C PHE A 200 13.29 4.73 8.77
N SER A 201 12.61 5.87 8.70
CA SER A 201 12.90 7.03 9.55
C SER A 201 12.77 6.73 11.05
N GLY A 202 11.92 5.78 11.41
CA GLY A 202 11.74 5.32 12.80
C GLY A 202 12.83 4.36 13.28
N VAL A 203 13.19 3.37 12.43
CA VAL A 203 14.13 2.29 12.80
C VAL A 203 15.60 2.64 12.56
N CYS A 204 15.88 3.69 11.78
CA CYS A 204 17.23 4.13 11.45
C CYS A 204 17.37 5.65 11.59
N ARG A 205 17.66 6.11 12.81
CA ARG A 205 17.83 7.54 13.08
C ARG A 205 19.24 8.01 12.75
N ALA A 206 19.34 9.09 11.98
CA ALA A 206 20.58 9.82 11.81
C ALA A 206 20.82 10.76 12.99
N PRO A 207 22.10 11.03 13.37
CA PRO A 207 22.42 12.09 14.31
C PRO A 207 21.91 13.44 13.78
N PHE A 208 21.39 14.25 14.69
CA PHE A 208 21.03 15.62 14.35
C PHE A 208 22.30 16.44 14.17
N SER A 209 22.44 17.11 13.02
CA SER A 209 23.55 18.03 12.75
C SER A 209 22.98 19.33 12.17
N GLY A 210 23.43 20.46 12.69
CA GLY A 210 22.98 21.79 12.24
C GLY A 210 23.10 22.82 13.37
N TRP A 211 22.92 24.09 12.99
CA TRP A 211 22.85 25.20 13.95
C TRP A 211 21.39 25.30 14.44
N MET A 212 21.23 25.49 15.75
CA MET A 212 19.98 25.95 16.35
C MET A 212 20.00 27.46 16.47
#